data_d1a87b844ec7dbb6d3d76750fb9b82d6
#
_entry.id   d1a87b844ec7dbb6d3d76750fb9b82d6
#
_cell.length_a   1.000
_cell.length_b   1.000
_cell.length_c   1.000
_cell.angle_alpha   90.00
_cell.angle_beta   90.00
_cell.angle_gamma   90.00
#
_symmetry.space_group_name_H-M   'P 1'
#
loop_
_entity.id
_entity.type
_entity.pdbx_description
1 polymer ?
#
loop_
_entity_poly.entity_id
_entity_poly.type
_entity_poly.pdbx_seq_one_letter_code
_entity_poly.pdbx_strand_id
1 'polypeptide(L)'
;MRAWLVTGILALLAASAGVSRAQTIDEAAINTARVTYHTAQVDGLKIFYREAGPKNAPVVLLLHGFPTSSHMYRELIPRLSDKYHVLAPDFPGYGYSDMPAPAQYAYTFDHLADTTEHLLNQLGVEKYSIYIMDYGAPVGFRLATRHPEKIQAIITQNGNAYDEGLGPFWAVYFYPMWKDRNPTTEAAARKLLTFDSTKYQYSQGFRNPEHVSPDAYTLDQLGLDRPGNDLIQLDLAYDYRTNPPLYPSWQKYLRE
;
A
#
# COMPACT_ATOMS: atom_id res chain seq x y z
N MET A 1 76.17 -24.58 52.84
CA MET A 1 75.64 -24.04 51.59
C MET A 1 74.74 -25.08 51.02
N ARG A 2 73.47 -24.98 51.20
CA ARG A 2 72.44 -25.91 50.66
C ARG A 2 71.52 -25.11 49.73
N ALA A 3 71.48 -25.49 48.45
CA ALA A 3 70.59 -24.96 47.47
C ALA A 3 69.25 -25.72 47.50
N TRP A 4 68.14 -24.99 47.58
CA TRP A 4 66.80 -25.56 47.47
C TRP A 4 66.29 -25.35 46.07
N LEU A 5 66.01 -26.45 45.42
CA LEU A 5 65.23 -26.48 44.12
C LEU A 5 63.74 -26.43 44.47
N VAL A 6 63.06 -25.41 43.94
CA VAL A 6 61.59 -25.32 43.94
C VAL A 6 61.10 -25.73 42.61
N THR A 7 60.44 -26.90 42.55
CA THR A 7 59.78 -27.41 41.32
C THR A 7 58.37 -26.81 41.28
N GLY A 8 58.15 -25.88 40.39
CA GLY A 8 56.82 -25.34 40.13
C GLY A 8 56.08 -26.22 39.15
N ILE A 9 54.93 -26.77 39.54
CA ILE A 9 54.00 -27.49 38.73
C ILE A 9 53.08 -26.45 38.00
N LEU A 10 53.25 -26.30 36.70
CA LEU A 10 52.30 -25.53 35.87
C LEU A 10 51.08 -26.41 35.56
N ALA A 11 49.94 -26.11 36.15
CA ALA A 11 48.66 -26.69 35.76
C ALA A 11 48.12 -25.92 34.55
N LEU A 12 48.11 -26.55 33.37
CA LEU A 12 47.43 -26.05 32.19
C LEU A 12 45.90 -26.25 32.36
N LEU A 13 45.17 -25.17 32.62
CA LEU A 13 43.73 -25.12 32.49
C LEU A 13 43.40 -25.02 30.99
N ALA A 14 42.95 -26.12 30.38
CA ALA A 14 42.36 -26.13 29.06
C ALA A 14 40.97 -25.50 29.16
N ALA A 15 40.85 -24.23 28.80
CA ALA A 15 39.59 -23.59 28.58
C ALA A 15 38.98 -24.15 27.27
N SER A 16 37.99 -25.02 27.43
CA SER A 16 37.14 -25.44 26.27
C SER A 16 36.31 -24.24 25.84
N ALA A 17 36.79 -23.52 24.84
CA ALA A 17 35.99 -22.53 24.15
C ALA A 17 34.84 -23.27 23.42
N GLY A 18 33.66 -23.20 24.01
CA GLY A 18 32.44 -23.61 23.34
C GLY A 18 32.29 -22.77 22.06
N VAL A 19 32.58 -23.40 20.93
CA VAL A 19 32.24 -22.82 19.61
C VAL A 19 30.73 -22.71 19.58
N SER A 20 30.21 -21.52 19.82
CA SER A 20 28.82 -21.19 19.58
C SER A 20 28.57 -21.48 18.12
N ARG A 21 27.76 -22.50 17.85
CA ARG A 21 27.31 -22.85 16.51
C ARG A 21 26.50 -21.66 15.98
N ALA A 22 27.15 -20.82 15.19
CA ALA A 22 26.42 -19.78 14.46
C ALA A 22 25.29 -20.51 13.72
N GLN A 23 24.05 -20.16 14.05
CA GLN A 23 22.90 -20.63 13.30
C GLN A 23 23.12 -20.19 11.85
N THR A 24 23.28 -21.16 10.95
CA THR A 24 23.29 -20.89 9.52
C THR A 24 21.94 -20.25 9.19
N ILE A 25 21.97 -18.97 8.92
CA ILE A 25 20.79 -18.25 8.45
C ILE A 25 20.45 -18.86 7.10
N ASP A 26 19.24 -19.39 6.97
CA ASP A 26 18.76 -19.93 5.71
C ASP A 26 18.62 -18.77 4.71
N GLU A 27 19.56 -18.70 3.74
CA GLU A 27 19.54 -17.67 2.70
C GLU A 27 18.25 -17.69 1.87
N ALA A 28 17.58 -18.84 1.75
CA ALA A 28 16.30 -18.95 1.08
C ALA A 28 15.20 -18.25 1.89
N ALA A 29 15.20 -18.40 3.22
CA ALA A 29 14.26 -17.71 4.11
C ALA A 29 14.48 -16.18 4.12
N ILE A 30 15.75 -15.73 4.02
CA ILE A 30 16.06 -14.29 3.89
C ILE A 30 15.56 -13.76 2.55
N ASN A 31 15.72 -14.51 1.48
CA ASN A 31 15.29 -14.09 0.15
C ASN A 31 13.77 -14.01 0.00
N THR A 32 13.01 -14.90 0.61
CA THR A 32 11.53 -14.86 0.57
C THR A 32 10.95 -13.68 1.36
N ALA A 33 11.58 -13.28 2.45
CA ALA A 33 11.15 -12.13 3.26
C ALA A 33 11.63 -10.77 2.74
N ARG A 34 12.51 -10.74 1.73
CA ARG A 34 13.08 -9.50 1.23
C ARG A 34 12.11 -8.78 0.30
N VAL A 35 11.69 -7.59 0.71
CA VAL A 35 10.93 -6.67 -0.15
C VAL A 35 11.87 -6.05 -1.18
N THR A 36 11.48 -6.11 -2.44
CA THR A 36 12.17 -5.46 -3.55
C THR A 36 11.31 -4.33 -4.12
N TYR A 37 11.96 -3.39 -4.78
CA TYR A 37 11.36 -2.15 -5.26
C TYR A 37 11.60 -2.04 -6.76
N HIS A 38 10.53 -1.88 -7.51
CA HIS A 38 10.57 -1.94 -8.97
C HIS A 38 9.81 -0.77 -9.58
N THR A 39 10.11 -0.52 -10.85
CA THR A 39 9.37 0.42 -11.70
C THR A 39 9.10 -0.24 -13.04
N ALA A 40 7.84 -0.20 -13.48
CA ALA A 40 7.41 -0.67 -14.80
C ALA A 40 6.93 0.52 -15.64
N GLN A 41 7.14 0.45 -16.97
CA GLN A 41 6.52 1.40 -17.90
C GLN A 41 5.14 0.86 -18.28
N VAL A 42 4.09 1.57 -17.87
CA VAL A 42 2.69 1.19 -18.13
C VAL A 42 1.98 2.39 -18.71
N ASP A 43 1.45 2.27 -19.91
CA ASP A 43 0.70 3.33 -20.62
C ASP A 43 1.48 4.67 -20.70
N GLY A 44 2.81 4.58 -20.84
CA GLY A 44 3.68 5.76 -20.89
C GLY A 44 4.06 6.34 -19.52
N LEU A 45 3.57 5.76 -18.42
CA LEU A 45 3.89 6.16 -17.04
C LEU A 45 4.87 5.19 -16.40
N LYS A 46 5.73 5.69 -15.52
CA LYS A 46 6.50 4.87 -14.59
C LYS A 46 5.64 4.54 -13.40
N ILE A 47 5.28 3.28 -13.25
CA ILE A 47 4.53 2.76 -12.12
C ILE A 47 5.49 2.06 -11.18
N PHE A 48 5.63 2.59 -9.98
CA PHE A 48 6.40 1.97 -8.90
C PHE A 48 5.58 0.88 -8.22
N TYR A 49 6.23 -0.21 -7.83
CA TYR A 49 5.61 -1.24 -7.01
C TYR A 49 6.62 -1.92 -6.08
N ARG A 50 6.11 -2.38 -4.94
CA ARG A 50 6.83 -3.25 -4.00
C ARG A 50 6.49 -4.68 -4.34
N GLU A 51 7.47 -5.56 -4.23
CA GLU A 51 7.33 -6.97 -4.52
C GLU A 51 8.06 -7.81 -3.49
N ALA A 52 7.46 -8.94 -3.09
CA ALA A 52 8.11 -9.91 -2.19
C ALA A 52 7.52 -11.30 -2.38
N GLY A 53 8.27 -12.31 -1.95
CA GLY A 53 7.85 -13.71 -1.95
C GLY A 53 8.16 -14.46 -3.25
N PRO A 54 7.91 -15.79 -3.27
CA PRO A 54 8.20 -16.63 -4.40
C PRO A 54 7.33 -16.30 -5.61
N LYS A 55 7.94 -16.12 -6.79
CA LYS A 55 7.24 -15.78 -8.04
C LYS A 55 6.18 -16.79 -8.50
N ASN A 56 6.32 -18.04 -8.07
CA ASN A 56 5.39 -19.13 -8.38
C ASN A 56 4.32 -19.37 -7.29
N ALA A 57 4.31 -18.56 -6.23
CA ALA A 57 3.29 -18.63 -5.20
C ALA A 57 1.98 -17.91 -5.63
N PRO A 58 0.85 -18.19 -4.98
CA PRO A 58 -0.39 -17.46 -5.21
C PRO A 58 -0.18 -15.94 -5.02
N VAL A 59 -0.71 -15.14 -5.96
CA VAL A 59 -0.50 -13.69 -5.95
C VAL A 59 -1.48 -13.01 -5.01
N VAL A 60 -0.95 -12.05 -4.22
CA VAL A 60 -1.74 -11.10 -3.44
C VAL A 60 -1.40 -9.68 -3.89
N LEU A 61 -2.38 -9.01 -4.48
CA LEU A 61 -2.31 -7.62 -4.88
C LEU A 61 -2.82 -6.72 -3.75
N LEU A 62 -2.00 -5.75 -3.32
CA LEU A 62 -2.33 -4.80 -2.25
C LEU A 62 -2.58 -3.42 -2.86
N LEU A 63 -3.82 -2.95 -2.83
CA LEU A 63 -4.23 -1.66 -3.39
C LEU A 63 -4.47 -0.65 -2.28
N HIS A 64 -3.63 0.38 -2.26
CA HIS A 64 -3.68 1.46 -1.27
C HIS A 64 -4.78 2.48 -1.56
N GLY A 65 -4.96 3.42 -0.65
CA GLY A 65 -5.89 4.52 -0.80
C GLY A 65 -5.29 5.89 -0.49
N PHE A 66 -6.16 6.87 -0.26
CA PHE A 66 -5.81 8.22 0.17
C PHE A 66 -5.52 8.23 1.70
N PRO A 67 -4.54 8.98 2.18
CA PRO A 67 -3.56 9.81 1.46
C PRO A 67 -2.24 9.08 1.18
N THR A 68 -2.20 7.76 1.27
CA THR A 68 -1.00 6.93 1.37
C THR A 68 -0.51 6.41 0.01
N SER A 69 0.34 5.40 0.05
CA SER A 69 0.92 4.66 -1.08
C SER A 69 1.15 3.20 -0.67
N SER A 70 1.82 2.42 -1.48
CA SER A 70 2.23 1.06 -1.10
C SER A 70 3.06 1.02 0.20
N HIS A 71 3.58 2.17 0.65
CA HIS A 71 4.29 2.30 1.93
C HIS A 71 3.45 1.87 3.13
N MET A 72 2.12 2.02 3.08
CA MET A 72 1.24 1.56 4.16
C MET A 72 1.38 0.06 4.44
N TYR A 73 1.76 -0.71 3.43
CA TYR A 73 1.90 -2.17 3.50
C TYR A 73 3.30 -2.65 3.90
N ARG A 74 4.23 -1.75 4.27
CA ARG A 74 5.63 -2.07 4.60
C ARG A 74 5.78 -3.17 5.66
N GLU A 75 4.84 -3.22 6.63
CA GLU A 75 4.83 -4.24 7.68
C GLU A 75 4.03 -5.50 7.28
N LEU A 76 3.07 -5.37 6.36
CA LEU A 76 2.22 -6.47 5.91
C LEU A 76 2.94 -7.34 4.88
N ILE A 77 3.63 -6.71 3.92
CA ILE A 77 4.33 -7.41 2.83
C ILE A 77 5.27 -8.50 3.35
N PRO A 78 6.20 -8.23 4.29
CA PRO A 78 7.10 -9.27 4.80
C PRO A 78 6.38 -10.42 5.51
N ARG A 79 5.21 -10.16 6.10
CA ARG A 79 4.42 -11.18 6.81
C ARG A 79 3.63 -12.11 5.90
N LEU A 80 3.45 -11.73 4.65
CA LEU A 80 2.77 -12.54 3.63
C LEU A 80 3.75 -13.26 2.71
N SER A 81 4.98 -12.75 2.60
CA SER A 81 5.94 -13.15 1.57
C SER A 81 6.53 -14.57 1.75
N ASP A 82 6.29 -15.23 2.86
CA ASP A 82 6.66 -16.64 3.06
C ASP A 82 5.75 -17.60 2.27
N LYS A 83 4.52 -17.18 1.96
CA LYS A 83 3.49 -18.02 1.35
C LYS A 83 2.93 -17.46 0.04
N TYR A 84 3.05 -16.16 -0.18
CA TYR A 84 2.44 -15.46 -1.30
C TYR A 84 3.45 -14.66 -2.09
N HIS A 85 3.22 -14.54 -3.39
CA HIS A 85 3.84 -13.53 -4.23
C HIS A 85 3.05 -12.22 -4.05
N VAL A 86 3.63 -11.28 -3.34
CA VAL A 86 2.96 -10.02 -2.95
C VAL A 86 3.37 -8.90 -3.91
N LEU A 87 2.38 -8.20 -4.44
CA LEU A 87 2.53 -7.02 -5.29
C LEU A 87 1.77 -5.85 -4.68
N ALA A 88 2.43 -4.72 -4.55
CA ALA A 88 1.84 -3.49 -4.02
C ALA A 88 2.26 -2.29 -4.87
N PRO A 89 1.48 -1.92 -5.90
CA PRO A 89 1.76 -0.74 -6.72
C PRO A 89 1.42 0.56 -6.01
N ASP A 90 2.09 1.64 -6.42
CA ASP A 90 1.65 3.01 -6.17
C ASP A 90 0.80 3.47 -7.36
N PHE A 91 -0.40 3.98 -7.12
CA PHE A 91 -1.21 4.57 -8.17
C PHE A 91 -0.55 5.80 -8.79
N PRO A 92 -0.83 6.13 -10.07
CA PRO A 92 -0.45 7.43 -10.65
C PRO A 92 -0.86 8.58 -9.72
N GLY A 93 0.07 9.53 -9.49
CA GLY A 93 -0.15 10.62 -8.53
C GLY A 93 0.22 10.31 -7.08
N TYR A 94 0.55 9.07 -6.75
CA TYR A 94 0.90 8.62 -5.41
C TYR A 94 2.31 8.05 -5.33
N GLY A 95 2.86 8.05 -4.12
CA GLY A 95 4.12 7.41 -3.78
C GLY A 95 5.26 7.77 -4.74
N TYR A 96 5.88 6.75 -5.32
CA TYR A 96 7.00 6.89 -6.26
C TYR A 96 6.59 6.71 -7.73
N SER A 97 5.30 6.55 -8.02
CA SER A 97 4.78 6.53 -9.39
C SER A 97 4.78 7.93 -10.00
N ASP A 98 4.76 7.97 -11.34
CA ASP A 98 4.67 9.21 -12.09
C ASP A 98 3.40 10.00 -11.73
N MET A 99 3.52 11.30 -11.87
CA MET A 99 2.48 12.26 -11.53
C MET A 99 2.37 13.31 -12.67
N PRO A 100 1.87 12.91 -13.86
CA PRO A 100 1.62 13.86 -14.92
C PRO A 100 0.57 14.90 -14.52
N ALA A 101 0.65 16.10 -15.09
CA ALA A 101 -0.35 17.12 -14.84
C ALA A 101 -1.76 16.65 -15.28
N PRO A 102 -2.85 17.09 -14.63
CA PRO A 102 -4.22 16.70 -15.01
C PRO A 102 -4.59 16.96 -16.48
N ALA A 103 -3.94 17.93 -17.11
CA ALA A 103 -4.12 18.18 -18.55
C ALA A 103 -3.51 17.09 -19.44
N GLN A 104 -2.63 16.25 -18.93
CA GLN A 104 -1.91 15.19 -19.65
C GLN A 104 -2.45 13.79 -19.30
N TYR A 105 -3.05 13.63 -18.14
CA TYR A 105 -3.58 12.37 -17.65
C TYR A 105 -4.86 12.62 -16.84
N ALA A 106 -5.94 11.94 -17.22
CA ALA A 106 -7.21 12.05 -16.51
C ALA A 106 -7.18 11.15 -15.27
N TYR A 107 -7.16 11.75 -14.08
CA TYR A 107 -7.18 11.04 -12.80
C TYR A 107 -8.61 10.59 -12.48
N THR A 108 -8.94 9.38 -12.90
CA THR A 108 -10.23 8.71 -12.67
C THR A 108 -10.01 7.30 -12.11
N PHE A 109 -10.97 6.77 -11.37
CA PHE A 109 -10.90 5.39 -10.87
C PHE A 109 -10.88 4.35 -11.99
N ASP A 110 -11.47 4.66 -13.14
CA ASP A 110 -11.36 3.80 -14.31
C ASP A 110 -9.93 3.73 -14.82
N HIS A 111 -9.24 4.87 -15.00
CA HIS A 111 -7.85 4.88 -15.44
C HIS A 111 -6.90 4.27 -14.40
N LEU A 112 -7.14 4.45 -13.09
CA LEU A 112 -6.36 3.77 -12.06
C LEU A 112 -6.52 2.25 -12.15
N ALA A 113 -7.74 1.77 -12.44
CA ALA A 113 -8.00 0.35 -12.65
C ALA A 113 -7.34 -0.16 -13.93
N ASP A 114 -7.43 0.57 -15.04
CA ASP A 114 -6.80 0.22 -16.32
C ASP A 114 -5.28 0.12 -16.16
N THR A 115 -4.63 1.13 -15.56
CA THR A 115 -3.19 1.13 -15.30
C THR A 115 -2.77 -0.05 -14.40
N THR A 116 -3.57 -0.37 -13.38
CA THR A 116 -3.31 -1.51 -12.50
C THR A 116 -3.44 -2.84 -13.28
N GLU A 117 -4.46 -2.98 -14.09
CA GLU A 117 -4.66 -4.17 -14.91
C GLU A 117 -3.53 -4.36 -15.94
N HIS A 118 -3.12 -3.28 -16.61
CA HIS A 118 -2.01 -3.31 -17.57
C HIS A 118 -0.69 -3.68 -16.90
N LEU A 119 -0.43 -3.16 -15.68
CA LEU A 119 0.72 -3.58 -14.88
C LEU A 119 0.69 -5.08 -14.59
N LEU A 120 -0.44 -5.62 -14.13
CA LEU A 120 -0.57 -7.04 -13.83
C LEU A 120 -0.38 -7.92 -15.08
N ASN A 121 -0.96 -7.52 -16.20
CA ASN A 121 -0.78 -8.21 -17.48
C ASN A 121 0.70 -8.22 -17.91
N GLN A 122 1.41 -7.10 -17.76
CA GLN A 122 2.83 -6.98 -18.08
C GLN A 122 3.71 -7.85 -17.15
N LEU A 123 3.29 -8.02 -15.89
CA LEU A 123 3.97 -8.91 -14.94
C LEU A 123 3.57 -10.38 -15.09
N GLY A 124 2.70 -10.73 -16.05
CA GLY A 124 2.25 -12.10 -16.28
C GLY A 124 1.32 -12.65 -15.19
N VAL A 125 0.61 -11.78 -14.48
CA VAL A 125 -0.30 -12.16 -13.39
C VAL A 125 -1.68 -12.45 -13.95
N GLU A 126 -2.04 -13.73 -14.02
CA GLU A 126 -3.33 -14.19 -14.55
C GLU A 126 -4.42 -14.27 -13.48
N LYS A 127 -4.07 -14.70 -12.27
CA LYS A 127 -5.00 -14.87 -11.14
C LYS A 127 -4.40 -14.31 -9.87
N TYR A 128 -5.21 -13.64 -9.06
CA TYR A 128 -4.74 -13.01 -7.83
C TYR A 128 -5.87 -12.82 -6.81
N SER A 129 -5.48 -12.78 -5.55
CA SER A 129 -6.33 -12.26 -4.47
C SER A 129 -6.06 -10.75 -4.34
N ILE A 130 -7.08 -9.96 -4.05
CA ILE A 130 -6.92 -8.52 -3.86
C ILE A 130 -7.20 -8.12 -2.40
N TYR A 131 -6.30 -7.29 -1.86
CA TYR A 131 -6.55 -6.54 -0.64
C TYR A 131 -6.83 -5.10 -1.02
N ILE A 132 -8.00 -4.60 -0.67
CA ILE A 132 -8.50 -3.29 -1.04
C ILE A 132 -8.78 -2.43 0.18
N MET A 133 -8.33 -1.17 0.13
CA MET A 133 -8.52 -0.18 1.19
C MET A 133 -8.78 1.19 0.57
N ASP A 134 -9.78 1.93 1.09
CA ASP A 134 -10.10 3.30 0.67
C ASP A 134 -10.22 3.42 -0.87
N TYR A 135 -9.41 4.25 -1.56
CA TYR A 135 -9.40 4.35 -3.04
C TYR A 135 -9.01 3.06 -3.76
N GLY A 136 -8.28 2.17 -3.09
CA GLY A 136 -8.04 0.82 -3.60
C GLY A 136 -9.32 0.00 -3.76
N ALA A 137 -10.40 0.32 -3.03
CA ALA A 137 -11.66 -0.40 -3.15
C ALA A 137 -12.38 -0.13 -4.49
N PRO A 138 -12.64 1.11 -4.93
CA PRO A 138 -13.22 1.36 -6.24
C PRO A 138 -12.34 0.84 -7.40
N VAL A 139 -11.02 0.85 -7.26
CA VAL A 139 -10.12 0.23 -8.25
C VAL A 139 -10.30 -1.29 -8.24
N GLY A 140 -10.20 -1.93 -7.07
CA GLY A 140 -10.31 -3.38 -6.95
C GLY A 140 -11.69 -3.94 -7.34
N PHE A 141 -12.78 -3.24 -7.01
CA PHE A 141 -14.12 -3.65 -7.47
C PHE A 141 -14.28 -3.55 -8.97
N ARG A 142 -13.65 -2.56 -9.64
CA ARG A 142 -13.61 -2.50 -11.12
C ARG A 142 -12.88 -3.70 -11.70
N LEU A 143 -11.70 -4.03 -11.18
CA LEU A 143 -10.97 -5.22 -11.61
C LEU A 143 -11.80 -6.50 -11.40
N ALA A 144 -12.44 -6.64 -10.25
CA ALA A 144 -13.20 -7.82 -9.89
C ALA A 144 -14.46 -7.99 -10.77
N THR A 145 -15.17 -6.91 -11.06
CA THR A 145 -16.38 -6.98 -11.88
C THR A 145 -16.11 -7.08 -13.37
N ARG A 146 -14.97 -6.58 -13.84
CA ARG A 146 -14.53 -6.71 -15.23
C ARG A 146 -14.00 -8.11 -15.53
N HIS A 147 -13.26 -8.69 -14.60
CA HIS A 147 -12.54 -9.96 -14.74
C HIS A 147 -12.73 -10.87 -13.53
N PRO A 148 -13.97 -11.32 -13.26
CA PRO A 148 -14.26 -12.17 -12.10
C PRO A 148 -13.45 -13.47 -12.09
N GLU A 149 -13.11 -14.00 -13.27
CA GLU A 149 -12.32 -15.22 -13.44
C GLU A 149 -10.86 -15.09 -12.98
N LYS A 150 -10.34 -13.85 -12.89
CA LYS A 150 -8.98 -13.57 -12.40
C LYS A 150 -8.92 -13.46 -10.87
N ILE A 151 -10.04 -13.20 -10.20
CA ILE A 151 -10.09 -12.93 -8.76
C ILE A 151 -10.28 -14.21 -7.96
N GLN A 152 -9.34 -14.50 -7.07
CA GLN A 152 -9.38 -15.68 -6.20
C GLN A 152 -10.03 -15.37 -4.83
N ALA A 153 -9.81 -14.17 -4.30
CA ALA A 153 -10.40 -13.69 -3.05
C ALA A 153 -10.35 -12.17 -2.98
N ILE A 154 -11.27 -11.58 -2.22
CA ILE A 154 -11.26 -10.16 -1.85
C ILE A 154 -11.11 -10.03 -0.34
N ILE A 155 -10.11 -9.27 0.10
CA ILE A 155 -9.94 -8.82 1.47
C ILE A 155 -10.18 -7.31 1.46
N THR A 156 -11.18 -6.84 2.20
CA THR A 156 -11.51 -5.41 2.25
C THR A 156 -11.33 -4.82 3.63
N GLN A 157 -10.70 -3.66 3.70
CA GLN A 157 -10.60 -2.83 4.89
C GLN A 157 -11.05 -1.43 4.53
N ASN A 158 -12.13 -0.94 5.18
CA ASN A 158 -12.66 0.41 4.95
C ASN A 158 -12.89 0.73 3.46
N GLY A 159 -13.15 -0.28 2.65
CA GLY A 159 -13.62 -0.14 1.28
C GLY A 159 -15.13 0.03 1.26
N ASN A 160 -15.64 0.80 0.30
CA ASN A 160 -17.06 1.11 0.23
C ASN A 160 -17.68 0.59 -1.09
N ALA A 161 -18.80 -0.13 -0.97
CA ALA A 161 -19.63 -0.62 -2.06
C ALA A 161 -21.14 -0.42 -1.80
N TYR A 162 -21.49 0.38 -0.79
CA TYR A 162 -22.86 0.61 -0.35
C TYR A 162 -23.08 2.10 -0.06
N ASP A 163 -24.28 2.62 -0.36
CA ASP A 163 -24.61 4.03 -0.12
C ASP A 163 -24.55 4.39 1.36
N GLU A 164 -24.83 3.46 2.25
CA GLU A 164 -24.75 3.63 3.70
C GLU A 164 -23.32 3.95 4.19
N GLY A 165 -22.30 3.58 3.42
CA GLY A 165 -20.91 3.94 3.69
C GLY A 165 -20.58 5.41 3.38
N LEU A 166 -21.47 6.11 2.66
CA LEU A 166 -21.35 7.53 2.34
C LEU A 166 -22.03 8.39 3.43
N GLY A 167 -21.50 8.33 4.65
CA GLY A 167 -22.04 9.02 5.80
C GLY A 167 -21.87 10.57 5.79
N PRO A 168 -22.13 11.25 6.93
CA PRO A 168 -22.12 12.72 7.03
C PRO A 168 -20.82 13.40 6.58
N PHE A 169 -19.68 12.71 6.67
CA PHE A 169 -18.39 13.19 6.17
C PHE A 169 -18.46 13.55 4.68
N TRP A 170 -19.10 12.70 3.85
CA TRP A 170 -19.25 12.94 2.43
C TRP A 170 -20.11 14.16 2.10
N ALA A 171 -21.16 14.36 2.89
CA ALA A 171 -22.04 15.52 2.73
C ALA A 171 -21.32 16.86 2.97
N VAL A 172 -20.33 16.87 3.88
CA VAL A 172 -19.57 18.07 4.20
C VAL A 172 -18.46 18.33 3.18
N TYR A 173 -17.69 17.29 2.81
CA TYR A 173 -16.44 17.47 2.08
C TYR A 173 -16.57 17.27 0.57
N PHE A 174 -17.52 16.44 0.10
CA PHE A 174 -17.54 16.00 -1.29
C PHE A 174 -18.85 16.31 -2.04
N TYR A 175 -20.03 16.12 -1.47
CA TYR A 175 -21.29 16.33 -2.19
C TYR A 175 -21.48 17.72 -2.78
N PRO A 176 -21.08 18.83 -2.11
CA PRO A 176 -21.15 20.14 -2.75
C PRO A 176 -20.32 20.22 -4.03
N MET A 177 -19.09 19.67 -4.01
CA MET A 177 -18.20 19.62 -5.16
C MET A 177 -18.72 18.67 -6.26
N TRP A 178 -19.32 17.54 -5.89
CA TRP A 178 -19.91 16.62 -6.87
C TRP A 178 -21.08 17.24 -7.64
N LYS A 179 -21.85 18.10 -6.97
CA LYS A 179 -23.00 18.80 -7.57
C LYS A 179 -22.55 19.94 -8.48
N ASP A 180 -21.59 20.72 -8.05
CA ASP A 180 -21.08 21.90 -8.76
C ASP A 180 -19.62 22.15 -8.36
N ARG A 181 -18.70 21.76 -9.21
CA ARG A 181 -17.26 21.88 -8.95
C ARG A 181 -16.78 23.29 -9.25
N ASN A 182 -16.38 24.00 -8.22
CA ASN A 182 -15.81 25.34 -8.29
C ASN A 182 -14.89 25.61 -7.07
N PRO A 183 -14.09 26.71 -7.04
CA PRO A 183 -13.16 26.97 -5.94
C PRO A 183 -13.80 26.98 -4.54
N THR A 184 -15.06 27.40 -4.43
CA THR A 184 -15.78 27.43 -3.14
C THR A 184 -16.10 26.02 -2.66
N THR A 185 -16.60 25.16 -3.53
CA THR A 185 -16.95 23.77 -3.18
C THR A 185 -15.72 22.88 -3.01
N GLU A 186 -14.61 23.16 -3.70
CA GLU A 186 -13.32 22.50 -3.50
C GLU A 186 -12.67 22.84 -2.15
N ALA A 187 -12.97 24.00 -1.58
CA ALA A 187 -12.32 24.50 -0.36
C ALA A 187 -12.46 23.53 0.83
N ALA A 188 -13.59 22.80 0.92
CA ALA A 188 -13.78 21.79 1.95
C ALA A 188 -12.86 20.57 1.72
N ALA A 189 -12.82 20.02 0.50
CA ALA A 189 -11.98 18.90 0.14
C ALA A 189 -10.47 19.22 0.31
N ARG A 190 -10.05 20.45 -0.02
CA ARG A 190 -8.66 20.91 0.19
C ARG A 190 -8.19 20.84 1.63
N LYS A 191 -9.10 20.96 2.62
CA LYS A 191 -8.74 20.82 4.05
C LYS A 191 -8.23 19.41 4.37
N LEU A 192 -8.66 18.41 3.61
CA LEU A 192 -8.22 17.03 3.80
C LEU A 192 -6.77 16.80 3.35
N LEU A 193 -6.19 17.73 2.58
CA LEU A 193 -4.81 17.65 2.05
C LEU A 193 -3.76 18.22 3.01
N THR A 194 -4.16 18.70 4.19
CA THR A 194 -3.24 19.31 5.16
C THR A 194 -2.58 18.27 6.04
N PHE A 195 -1.37 18.58 6.53
CA PHE A 195 -0.64 17.73 7.47
C PHE A 195 -1.47 17.33 8.70
N ASP A 196 -2.22 18.27 9.28
CA ASP A 196 -3.06 18.00 10.45
C ASP A 196 -4.16 16.98 10.10
N SER A 197 -4.75 17.08 8.91
CA SER A 197 -5.74 16.14 8.44
C SER A 197 -5.13 14.75 8.19
N THR A 198 -3.96 14.68 7.55
CA THR A 198 -3.24 13.42 7.34
C THR A 198 -2.91 12.76 8.69
N LYS A 199 -2.32 13.51 9.62
CA LYS A 199 -2.02 13.01 10.96
C LYS A 199 -3.27 12.55 11.71
N TYR A 200 -4.38 13.31 11.60
CA TYR A 200 -5.66 12.95 12.23
C TYR A 200 -6.17 11.59 11.73
N GLN A 201 -6.09 11.30 10.44
CA GLN A 201 -6.52 10.02 9.86
C GLN A 201 -5.74 8.83 10.43
N TYR A 202 -4.48 9.02 10.82
CA TYR A 202 -3.65 7.99 11.44
C TYR A 202 -3.89 7.82 12.95
N SER A 203 -4.22 8.90 13.65
CA SER A 203 -4.22 8.94 15.11
C SER A 203 -5.61 8.88 15.74
N GLN A 204 -6.65 9.34 15.02
CA GLN A 204 -7.99 9.41 15.58
C GLN A 204 -8.56 8.01 15.85
N GLY A 205 -9.02 7.81 17.09
CA GLY A 205 -9.62 6.55 17.55
C GLY A 205 -8.60 5.43 17.82
N PHE A 206 -7.31 5.68 17.64
CA PHE A 206 -6.28 4.71 17.97
C PHE A 206 -6.08 4.64 19.49
N ARG A 207 -6.11 3.41 20.06
CA ARG A 207 -6.06 3.21 21.53
C ARG A 207 -4.70 3.59 22.13
N ASN A 208 -3.63 3.35 21.37
CA ASN A 208 -2.24 3.55 21.80
C ASN A 208 -1.55 4.50 20.80
N PRO A 209 -1.79 5.83 20.89
CA PRO A 209 -1.27 6.80 19.92
C PRO A 209 0.27 6.75 19.78
N GLU A 210 0.97 6.32 20.81
CA GLU A 210 2.44 6.13 20.83
C GLU A 210 2.93 5.03 19.89
N HIS A 211 2.04 4.15 19.40
CA HIS A 211 2.38 3.13 18.41
C HIS A 211 2.16 3.59 16.97
N VAL A 212 1.62 4.78 16.77
CA VAL A 212 1.49 5.35 15.42
C VAL A 212 2.82 5.95 15.00
N SER A 213 3.50 5.31 14.05
CA SER A 213 4.77 5.82 13.54
C SER A 213 4.59 7.18 12.87
N PRO A 214 5.32 8.21 13.31
CA PRO A 214 5.30 9.51 12.64
C PRO A 214 5.81 9.44 11.19
N ASP A 215 6.66 8.47 10.86
CA ASP A 215 7.17 8.29 9.50
C ASP A 215 6.06 8.00 8.50
N ALA A 216 4.99 7.31 8.93
CA ALA A 216 3.86 6.96 8.07
C ALA A 216 3.16 8.22 7.53
N TYR A 217 2.59 9.04 8.42
CA TYR A 217 1.84 10.23 8.00
C TYR A 217 2.73 11.36 7.48
N THR A 218 4.03 11.39 7.88
CA THR A 218 4.98 12.36 7.34
C THR A 218 5.33 12.03 5.90
N LEU A 219 5.59 10.76 5.58
CA LEU A 219 5.89 10.34 4.21
C LEU A 219 4.68 10.56 3.29
N ASP A 220 3.48 10.26 3.77
CA ASP A 220 2.26 10.47 2.99
C ASP A 220 2.02 11.95 2.71
N GLN A 221 2.24 12.83 3.70
CA GLN A 221 2.14 14.26 3.50
C GLN A 221 3.15 14.78 2.49
N LEU A 222 4.40 14.30 2.53
CA LEU A 222 5.40 14.64 1.51
C LEU A 222 4.92 14.28 0.09
N GLY A 223 4.17 13.19 -0.05
CA GLY A 223 3.51 12.83 -1.30
C GLY A 223 2.44 13.83 -1.72
N LEU A 224 1.59 14.25 -0.80
CA LEU A 224 0.53 15.24 -1.04
C LEU A 224 1.08 16.63 -1.35
N ASP A 225 2.17 17.03 -0.71
CA ASP A 225 2.79 18.35 -0.85
C ASP A 225 3.59 18.51 -2.16
N ARG A 226 3.67 17.48 -3.00
CA ARG A 226 4.30 17.61 -4.32
C ARG A 226 3.55 18.67 -5.14
N PRO A 227 4.26 19.60 -5.81
CA PRO A 227 3.62 20.65 -6.59
C PRO A 227 2.62 20.11 -7.62
N GLY A 228 1.37 20.59 -7.57
CA GLY A 228 0.27 20.16 -8.46
C GLY A 228 -0.47 18.90 -8.01
N ASN A 229 -0.05 18.22 -6.94
CA ASN A 229 -0.75 17.04 -6.46
C ASN A 229 -2.12 17.37 -5.85
N ASP A 230 -2.29 18.57 -5.31
CA ASP A 230 -3.57 19.05 -4.83
C ASP A 230 -4.67 18.99 -5.91
N LEU A 231 -4.34 19.34 -7.16
CA LEU A 231 -5.27 19.25 -8.28
C LEU A 231 -5.64 17.80 -8.61
N ILE A 232 -4.65 16.89 -8.54
CA ILE A 232 -4.86 15.45 -8.76
C ILE A 232 -5.79 14.88 -7.70
N GLN A 233 -5.57 15.22 -6.42
CA GLN A 233 -6.41 14.76 -5.33
C GLN A 233 -7.84 15.28 -5.45
N LEU A 234 -8.03 16.51 -5.89
CA LEU A 234 -9.35 17.07 -6.17
C LEU A 234 -10.04 16.40 -7.36
N ASP A 235 -9.28 16.03 -8.41
CA ASP A 235 -9.83 15.28 -9.54
C ASP A 235 -10.33 13.90 -9.10
N LEU A 236 -9.56 13.15 -8.34
CA LEU A 236 -9.97 11.86 -7.78
C LEU A 236 -11.16 12.00 -6.82
N ALA A 237 -11.13 13.02 -5.93
CA ALA A 237 -12.23 13.29 -5.02
C ALA A 237 -13.53 13.64 -5.79
N TYR A 238 -13.42 14.35 -6.91
CA TYR A 238 -14.54 14.65 -7.78
C TYR A 238 -14.98 13.42 -8.58
N ASP A 239 -14.05 12.63 -9.11
CA ASP A 239 -14.35 11.41 -9.85
C ASP A 239 -14.99 10.33 -8.98
N TYR A 240 -14.80 10.37 -7.66
CA TYR A 240 -15.42 9.40 -6.74
C TYR A 240 -16.95 9.32 -6.90
N ARG A 241 -17.61 10.40 -7.37
CA ARG A 241 -19.06 10.43 -7.67
C ARG A 241 -19.48 9.38 -8.72
N THR A 242 -18.53 8.83 -9.47
CA THR A 242 -18.79 7.78 -10.46
C THR A 242 -18.92 6.39 -9.83
N ASN A 243 -18.51 6.23 -8.55
CA ASN A 243 -18.55 4.95 -7.87
C ASN A 243 -19.97 4.54 -7.40
N PRO A 244 -20.78 5.40 -6.75
CA PRO A 244 -22.12 5.02 -6.28
C PRO A 244 -23.01 4.41 -7.38
N PRO A 245 -23.03 4.91 -8.62
CA PRO A 245 -23.77 4.26 -9.71
C PRO A 245 -23.33 2.82 -10.03
N LEU A 246 -22.11 2.43 -9.64
CA LEU A 246 -21.57 1.08 -9.84
C LEU A 246 -21.85 0.13 -8.67
N TYR A 247 -22.28 0.63 -7.51
CA TYR A 247 -22.53 -0.18 -6.33
C TYR A 247 -23.49 -1.36 -6.57
N PRO A 248 -24.60 -1.21 -7.32
CA PRO A 248 -25.46 -2.35 -7.61
C PRO A 248 -24.73 -3.52 -8.29
N SER A 249 -23.81 -3.22 -9.21
CA SER A 249 -23.01 -4.24 -9.89
C SER A 249 -21.97 -4.87 -9.00
N TRP A 250 -21.31 -4.07 -8.13
CA TRP A 250 -20.34 -4.57 -7.15
C TRP A 250 -21.02 -5.45 -6.10
N GLN A 251 -22.20 -5.02 -5.61
CA GLN A 251 -22.99 -5.80 -4.66
C GLN A 251 -23.51 -7.10 -5.28
N LYS A 252 -23.85 -7.10 -6.57
CA LYS A 252 -24.21 -8.33 -7.28
C LYS A 252 -23.01 -9.29 -7.28
N TYR A 253 -21.84 -8.81 -7.70
CA TYR A 253 -20.61 -9.60 -7.69
C TYR A 253 -20.26 -10.18 -6.31
N LEU A 254 -20.45 -9.43 -5.22
CA LEU A 254 -20.17 -9.87 -3.86
C LEU A 254 -21.14 -10.94 -3.34
N ARG A 255 -22.29 -11.13 -3.99
CA ARG A 255 -23.31 -12.16 -3.63
C ARG A 255 -23.22 -13.43 -4.45
N GLU A 256 -22.59 -13.39 -5.60
CA GLU A 256 -22.38 -14.52 -6.51
C GLU A 256 -21.02 -15.20 -6.30
#